data_c63ef70f960913b0e9263557dac8a56b
#
_entry.id   c63ef70f960913b0e9263557dac8a56b
#
_cell.length_a   1.000
_cell.length_b   1.000
_cell.length_c   1.000
_cell.angle_alpha   90.00
_cell.angle_beta   90.00
_cell.angle_gamma   90.00
#
_symmetry.space_group_name_H-M   'P 1'
#
loop_
_entity.id
_entity.type
_entity.pdbx_description
1 polymer ?
#
loop_
_entity_poly.entity_id
_entity_poly.type
_entity_poly.pdbx_seq_one_letter_code
_entity_poly.pdbx_strand_id
1 'polypeptide(L)'
;ADASSVQIRVDPNNEWIEIEDDGIGMSVEDLNGKYLRVGYRRRDEDAEHGCKTARGRPVMGRKGLGKLSLFSIADVIEVQSAKNGGKHGFRMTAPDIKKAVQDKRRYHPESLADDALTVTQGTKLVLHEIKRQRLGKGVAALRKRLARRFSVIGQANGFEIKIDGRPISATDRGDLPKVQFLWTFEGYEPEASTIAHVVERESLPAR
;
A
#
# COMPACT_ATOMS: atom_id res chain seq x y z
N ALA A 1 3.28 -8.95 2.97
CA ALA A 1 3.13 -9.25 1.56
C ALA A 1 4.46 -9.63 0.88
N ASP A 2 5.60 -9.16 1.39
CA ASP A 2 6.94 -9.38 0.79
C ASP A 2 7.08 -8.85 -0.65
N ALA A 3 6.29 -7.84 -1.00
CA ALA A 3 6.41 -7.17 -2.27
C ALA A 3 7.76 -6.45 -2.40
N SER A 4 8.28 -6.41 -3.61
CA SER A 4 9.43 -5.60 -4.00
C SER A 4 8.99 -4.32 -4.72
N SER A 5 7.80 -4.34 -5.32
CA SER A 5 7.24 -3.22 -6.06
C SER A 5 5.76 -3.03 -5.76
N VAL A 6 5.34 -1.78 -5.73
CA VAL A 6 3.93 -1.37 -5.70
C VAL A 6 3.69 -0.38 -6.83
N GLN A 7 2.75 -0.70 -7.70
CA GLN A 7 2.28 0.18 -8.76
C GLN A 7 0.97 0.85 -8.33
N ILE A 8 0.89 2.15 -8.46
CA ILE A 8 -0.34 2.91 -8.24
C ILE A 8 -0.68 3.60 -9.56
N ARG A 9 -1.89 3.38 -10.05
CA ARG A 9 -2.43 4.07 -11.23
C ARG A 9 -3.63 4.88 -10.81
N VAL A 10 -3.67 6.11 -11.25
CA VAL A 10 -4.77 7.03 -10.95
C VAL A 10 -5.42 7.44 -12.25
N ASP A 11 -6.70 7.19 -12.40
CA ASP A 11 -7.44 7.65 -13.56
C ASP A 11 -7.39 9.18 -13.67
N PRO A 12 -7.12 9.76 -14.88
CA PRO A 12 -7.05 11.21 -15.07
C PRO A 12 -8.32 11.95 -14.65
N ASN A 13 -9.48 11.31 -14.78
CA ASN A 13 -10.77 11.86 -14.35
C ASN A 13 -11.08 11.58 -12.86
N ASN A 14 -10.15 10.88 -12.17
CA ASN A 14 -10.33 10.42 -10.77
C ASN A 14 -11.54 9.51 -10.57
N GLU A 15 -11.89 8.70 -11.55
CA GLU A 15 -13.00 7.75 -11.45
C GLU A 15 -12.59 6.46 -10.75
N TRP A 16 -11.32 6.06 -10.91
CA TRP A 16 -10.76 4.90 -10.23
C TRP A 16 -9.30 5.09 -9.81
N ILE A 17 -8.89 4.28 -8.85
CA ILE A 17 -7.49 4.13 -8.41
C ILE A 17 -7.18 2.65 -8.35
N GLU A 18 -6.10 2.25 -8.99
CA GLU A 18 -5.57 0.89 -8.95
C GLU A 18 -4.28 0.86 -8.15
N ILE A 19 -4.13 -0.14 -7.28
CA ILE A 19 -2.93 -0.38 -6.48
C ILE A 19 -2.59 -1.86 -6.64
N GLU A 20 -1.43 -2.16 -7.18
CA GLU A 20 -0.98 -3.53 -7.45
C GLU A 20 0.40 -3.76 -6.85
N ASP A 21 0.56 -4.87 -6.11
CA ASP A 21 1.84 -5.32 -5.57
C ASP A 21 2.28 -6.65 -6.20
N ASP A 22 3.59 -6.88 -6.26
CA ASP A 22 4.22 -8.11 -6.73
C ASP A 22 4.51 -9.11 -5.59
N GLY A 23 3.79 -9.00 -4.49
CA GLY A 23 4.01 -9.83 -3.30
C GLY A 23 3.59 -11.29 -3.47
N ILE A 24 3.51 -11.99 -2.34
CA ILE A 24 3.18 -13.43 -2.31
C ILE A 24 1.72 -13.74 -2.63
N GLY A 25 0.86 -12.73 -2.70
CA GLY A 25 -0.58 -12.91 -2.90
C GLY A 25 -1.28 -13.64 -1.74
N MET A 26 -2.55 -13.97 -1.97
CA MET A 26 -3.43 -14.64 -1.02
C MET A 26 -4.17 -15.78 -1.73
N SER A 27 -4.31 -16.91 -1.06
CA SER A 27 -5.21 -17.99 -1.49
C SER A 27 -6.67 -17.67 -1.12
N VAL A 28 -7.62 -18.50 -1.55
CA VAL A 28 -9.04 -18.38 -1.14
C VAL A 28 -9.18 -18.43 0.38
N GLU A 29 -8.44 -19.33 1.01
CA GLU A 29 -8.43 -19.49 2.47
C GLU A 29 -7.87 -18.25 3.15
N ASP A 30 -6.78 -17.66 2.61
CA ASP A 30 -6.21 -16.42 3.13
C ASP A 30 -7.19 -15.24 2.97
N LEU A 31 -7.89 -15.16 1.82
CA LEU A 31 -8.91 -14.14 1.57
C LEU A 31 -10.07 -14.25 2.54
N ASN A 32 -10.64 -15.44 2.73
CA ASN A 32 -11.78 -15.66 3.61
C ASN A 32 -11.40 -15.63 5.09
N GLY A 33 -10.32 -16.32 5.47
CA GLY A 33 -9.93 -16.49 6.87
C GLY A 33 -9.17 -15.31 7.47
N LYS A 34 -8.43 -14.56 6.64
CA LYS A 34 -7.55 -13.49 7.11
C LYS A 34 -7.97 -12.12 6.57
N TYR A 35 -8.08 -11.99 5.24
CA TYR A 35 -8.33 -10.67 4.64
C TYR A 35 -9.76 -10.16 4.93
N LEU A 36 -10.80 -10.95 4.69
CA LEU A 36 -12.19 -10.54 4.95
C LEU A 36 -12.54 -10.51 6.45
N ARG A 37 -11.80 -11.22 7.28
CA ARG A 37 -12.01 -11.19 8.72
C ARG A 37 -11.62 -9.83 9.30
N VAL A 38 -12.61 -9.10 9.80
CA VAL A 38 -12.40 -7.82 10.49
C VAL A 38 -11.74 -8.09 11.84
N GLY A 39 -10.69 -7.32 12.15
CA GLY A 39 -9.98 -7.50 13.42
C GLY A 39 -8.96 -8.64 13.44
N TYR A 40 -8.69 -9.30 12.31
CA TYR A 40 -7.64 -10.33 12.24
C TYR A 40 -6.28 -9.76 12.64
N ARG A 41 -5.70 -10.32 13.68
CA ARG A 41 -4.41 -9.90 14.26
C ARG A 41 -3.31 -10.83 13.78
N ARG A 42 -2.74 -10.55 12.61
CA ARG A 42 -1.70 -11.40 12.02
C ARG A 42 -0.54 -11.68 12.98
N ARG A 43 -0.15 -10.71 13.80
CA ARG A 43 0.98 -10.86 14.73
C ARG A 43 0.73 -11.85 15.86
N ASP A 44 -0.53 -12.01 16.24
CA ASP A 44 -0.94 -12.82 17.37
C ASP A 44 -1.44 -14.21 16.90
N GLU A 45 -2.00 -14.27 15.68
CA GLU A 45 -2.70 -15.45 15.18
C GLU A 45 -1.90 -16.25 14.13
N ASP A 46 -0.86 -15.65 13.53
CA ASP A 46 0.01 -16.33 12.56
C ASP A 46 1.18 -16.98 13.32
N ALA A 47 0.97 -18.22 13.75
CA ALA A 47 1.96 -18.98 14.54
C ALA A 47 3.24 -19.28 13.76
N GLU A 48 3.16 -19.36 12.42
CA GLU A 48 4.29 -19.77 11.57
C GLU A 48 5.32 -18.63 11.39
N HIS A 49 4.87 -17.39 11.28
CA HIS A 49 5.72 -16.24 10.96
C HIS A 49 5.72 -15.14 12.03
N GLY A 50 4.77 -15.15 12.97
CA GLY A 50 4.65 -14.18 14.05
C GLY A 50 4.67 -12.72 13.56
N CYS A 51 5.64 -11.93 14.06
CA CYS A 51 5.80 -10.52 13.69
C CYS A 51 6.56 -10.27 12.40
N LYS A 52 7.07 -11.31 11.72
CA LYS A 52 7.87 -11.18 10.50
C LYS A 52 7.20 -11.88 9.32
N THR A 53 7.54 -11.44 8.12
CA THR A 53 7.19 -12.11 6.87
C THR A 53 8.18 -13.23 6.57
N ALA A 54 7.92 -14.05 5.53
CA ALA A 54 8.84 -15.10 5.09
C ALA A 54 10.23 -14.55 4.70
N ARG A 55 10.31 -13.31 4.20
CA ARG A 55 11.58 -12.62 3.92
C ARG A 55 12.16 -11.87 5.13
N GLY A 56 11.66 -12.11 6.33
CA GLY A 56 12.13 -11.50 7.57
C GLY A 56 11.71 -10.03 7.78
N ARG A 57 10.87 -9.47 6.93
CA ARG A 57 10.39 -8.08 7.06
C ARG A 57 9.35 -7.96 8.19
N PRO A 58 9.37 -6.89 8.99
CA PRO A 58 8.37 -6.67 10.03
C PRO A 58 6.96 -6.53 9.44
N VAL A 59 5.97 -7.20 10.05
CA VAL A 59 4.56 -7.04 9.70
C VAL A 59 4.04 -5.70 10.21
N MET A 60 3.57 -4.83 9.32
CA MET A 60 3.09 -3.49 9.69
C MET A 60 1.68 -3.49 10.26
N GLY A 61 0.79 -4.35 9.78
CA GLY A 61 -0.61 -4.42 10.23
C GLY A 61 -0.72 -4.92 11.67
N ARG A 62 -1.45 -4.18 12.52
CA ARG A 62 -1.65 -4.54 13.94
C ARG A 62 -3.08 -4.96 14.26
N LYS A 63 -4.08 -4.26 13.72
CA LYS A 63 -5.48 -4.38 14.15
C LYS A 63 -6.41 -5.03 13.11
N GLY A 64 -5.93 -5.34 11.90
CA GLY A 64 -6.75 -5.91 10.83
C GLY A 64 -7.90 -5.02 10.34
N LEU A 65 -7.85 -3.72 10.61
CA LEU A 65 -8.91 -2.75 10.26
C LEU A 65 -8.57 -1.86 9.06
N GLY A 66 -7.31 -1.83 8.63
CA GLY A 66 -6.83 -0.91 7.59
C GLY A 66 -7.60 -0.99 6.27
N LYS A 67 -8.02 -2.20 5.89
CA LYS A 67 -8.83 -2.42 4.67
C LYS A 67 -10.16 -1.67 4.66
N LEU A 68 -10.78 -1.45 5.83
CA LEU A 68 -12.04 -0.71 5.93
C LEU A 68 -11.87 0.80 5.68
N SER A 69 -10.66 1.33 5.86
CA SER A 69 -10.38 2.73 5.58
C SER A 69 -10.51 3.10 4.11
N LEU A 70 -10.43 2.11 3.20
CA LEU A 70 -10.63 2.30 1.77
C LEU A 70 -12.03 2.84 1.47
N PHE A 71 -13.06 2.46 2.24
CA PHE A 71 -14.42 2.98 2.10
C PHE A 71 -14.57 4.46 2.51
N SER A 72 -13.54 5.06 3.11
CA SER A 72 -13.50 6.52 3.29
C SER A 72 -13.18 7.26 1.98
N ILE A 73 -12.63 6.57 0.98
CA ILE A 73 -12.18 7.14 -0.29
C ILE A 73 -13.10 6.73 -1.44
N ALA A 74 -13.59 5.49 -1.45
CA ALA A 74 -14.36 4.90 -2.53
C ALA A 74 -15.58 4.16 -1.98
N ASP A 75 -16.65 4.04 -2.78
CA ASP A 75 -17.82 3.24 -2.40
C ASP A 75 -17.75 1.81 -2.93
N VAL A 76 -16.97 1.53 -3.95
CA VAL A 76 -16.75 0.19 -4.50
C VAL A 76 -15.27 -0.17 -4.46
N ILE A 77 -14.97 -1.37 -3.96
CA ILE A 77 -13.61 -1.90 -3.82
C ILE A 77 -13.57 -3.29 -4.43
N GLU A 78 -12.70 -3.47 -5.41
CA GLU A 78 -12.33 -4.79 -5.93
C GLU A 78 -10.99 -5.21 -5.35
N VAL A 79 -10.91 -6.47 -4.98
CA VAL A 79 -9.68 -7.11 -4.51
C VAL A 79 -9.43 -8.33 -5.38
N GLN A 80 -8.28 -8.37 -6.01
CA GLN A 80 -7.82 -9.52 -6.77
C GLN A 80 -6.50 -9.99 -6.17
N SER A 81 -6.27 -11.28 -6.13
CA SER A 81 -5.01 -11.83 -5.65
C SER A 81 -4.63 -13.09 -6.40
N ALA A 82 -3.33 -13.22 -6.69
CA ALA A 82 -2.76 -14.39 -7.34
C ALA A 82 -1.69 -15.01 -6.45
N LYS A 83 -1.82 -16.32 -6.18
CA LYS A 83 -0.89 -17.11 -5.36
C LYS A 83 -0.78 -18.51 -5.90
N ASN A 84 0.44 -18.99 -6.14
CA ASN A 84 0.73 -20.37 -6.58
C ASN A 84 -0.06 -20.78 -7.83
N GLY A 85 -0.24 -19.85 -8.80
CA GLY A 85 -0.97 -20.09 -10.03
C GLY A 85 -2.50 -19.94 -9.93
N GLY A 86 -3.06 -19.92 -8.74
CA GLY A 86 -4.48 -19.63 -8.53
C GLY A 86 -4.75 -18.13 -8.49
N LYS A 87 -5.85 -17.69 -9.10
CA LYS A 87 -6.33 -16.31 -9.08
C LYS A 87 -7.70 -16.26 -8.45
N HIS A 88 -7.91 -15.28 -7.59
CA HIS A 88 -9.19 -15.10 -6.90
C HIS A 88 -9.46 -13.61 -6.71
N GLY A 89 -10.72 -13.24 -6.70
CA GLY A 89 -11.10 -11.86 -6.50
C GLY A 89 -12.55 -11.71 -6.06
N PHE A 90 -12.82 -10.57 -5.47
CA PHE A 90 -14.18 -10.22 -5.04
C PHE A 90 -14.37 -8.69 -5.07
N ARG A 91 -15.62 -8.30 -5.14
CA ARG A 91 -16.08 -6.92 -5.06
C ARG A 91 -16.84 -6.69 -3.77
N MET A 92 -16.58 -5.55 -3.14
CA MET A 92 -17.30 -5.06 -1.97
C MET A 92 -17.89 -3.68 -2.27
N THR A 93 -19.11 -3.43 -1.81
CA THR A 93 -19.71 -2.10 -1.92
C THR A 93 -20.09 -1.56 -0.53
N ALA A 94 -19.95 -0.26 -0.33
CA ALA A 94 -20.34 0.38 0.92
C ALA A 94 -21.84 0.30 1.19
N PRO A 95 -22.73 0.47 0.20
CA PRO A 95 -24.17 0.28 0.38
C PRO A 95 -24.54 -1.13 0.86
N ASP A 96 -23.99 -2.18 0.25
CA ASP A 96 -24.31 -3.57 0.62
C ASP A 96 -23.83 -3.93 2.01
N ILE A 97 -22.64 -3.45 2.40
CA ILE A 97 -22.15 -3.62 3.76
C ILE A 97 -23.10 -2.93 4.76
N LYS A 98 -23.51 -1.69 4.49
CA LYS A 98 -24.44 -0.96 5.35
C LYS A 98 -25.77 -1.70 5.49
N LYS A 99 -26.32 -2.18 4.37
CA LYS A 99 -27.56 -2.95 4.36
C LYS A 99 -27.42 -4.24 5.16
N ALA A 100 -26.35 -5.00 5.00
CA ALA A 100 -26.12 -6.22 5.76
C ALA A 100 -26.04 -5.95 7.28
N VAL A 101 -25.40 -4.84 7.69
CA VAL A 101 -25.33 -4.43 9.10
C VAL A 101 -26.71 -4.04 9.63
N GLN A 102 -27.51 -3.27 8.88
CA GLN A 102 -28.88 -2.90 9.26
C GLN A 102 -29.77 -4.11 9.42
N ASP A 103 -29.69 -5.05 8.49
CA ASP A 103 -30.45 -6.30 8.50
C ASP A 103 -29.91 -7.34 9.50
N LYS A 104 -28.82 -7.01 10.21
CA LYS A 104 -28.10 -7.93 11.12
C LYS A 104 -27.70 -9.25 10.43
N ARG A 105 -27.39 -9.19 9.14
CA ARG A 105 -26.95 -10.34 8.34
C ARG A 105 -25.44 -10.35 8.16
N ARG A 106 -24.90 -11.54 7.93
CA ARG A 106 -23.50 -11.67 7.53
C ARG A 106 -23.34 -11.14 6.11
N TYR A 107 -22.34 -10.27 5.90
CA TYR A 107 -22.00 -9.78 4.58
C TYR A 107 -21.13 -10.80 3.84
N HIS A 108 -21.46 -11.05 2.59
CA HIS A 108 -20.69 -11.86 1.66
C HIS A 108 -20.36 -11.00 0.44
N PRO A 109 -19.05 -10.76 0.15
CA PRO A 109 -18.66 -10.08 -1.07
C PRO A 109 -19.08 -10.87 -2.31
N GLU A 110 -19.31 -10.15 -3.41
CA GLU A 110 -19.53 -10.74 -4.72
C GLU A 110 -18.20 -11.28 -5.28
N SER A 111 -18.14 -12.54 -5.71
CA SER A 111 -16.97 -13.10 -6.37
C SER A 111 -16.81 -12.51 -7.78
N LEU A 112 -15.60 -12.16 -8.16
CA LEU A 112 -15.29 -11.77 -9.54
C LEU A 112 -15.21 -13.01 -10.44
N ALA A 113 -15.68 -12.86 -11.67
CA ALA A 113 -15.55 -13.90 -12.70
C ALA A 113 -14.06 -14.03 -13.13
N ASP A 114 -13.67 -15.20 -13.60
CA ASP A 114 -12.27 -15.50 -13.94
C ASP A 114 -11.70 -14.59 -15.03
N ASP A 115 -12.52 -14.17 -15.99
CA ASP A 115 -12.16 -13.26 -17.08
C ASP A 115 -11.94 -11.81 -16.59
N ALA A 116 -12.48 -11.45 -15.45
CA ALA A 116 -12.24 -10.16 -14.79
C ALA A 116 -10.94 -10.13 -13.97
N LEU A 117 -10.31 -11.30 -13.72
CA LEU A 117 -9.10 -11.40 -12.90
C LEU A 117 -7.84 -11.12 -13.73
N THR A 118 -7.38 -9.89 -13.67
CA THR A 118 -6.21 -9.40 -14.43
C THR A 118 -4.89 -9.48 -13.66
N VAL A 119 -4.95 -9.72 -12.34
CA VAL A 119 -3.75 -9.89 -11.51
C VAL A 119 -2.97 -11.13 -11.96
N THR A 120 -1.63 -11.02 -12.04
CA THR A 120 -0.76 -12.13 -12.41
C THR A 120 0.01 -12.70 -11.22
N GLN A 121 0.36 -11.84 -10.26
CA GLN A 121 1.06 -12.18 -9.03
C GLN A 121 0.73 -11.12 -7.97
N GLY A 122 0.75 -11.50 -6.70
CA GLY A 122 0.55 -10.57 -5.59
C GLY A 122 -0.90 -10.17 -5.40
N THR A 123 -1.13 -8.90 -5.13
CA THR A 123 -2.48 -8.37 -4.84
C THR A 123 -2.74 -7.10 -5.62
N LYS A 124 -3.93 -7.01 -6.18
CA LYS A 124 -4.45 -5.86 -6.89
C LYS A 124 -5.72 -5.36 -6.21
N LEU A 125 -5.74 -4.08 -5.92
CA LEU A 125 -6.90 -3.36 -5.40
C LEU A 125 -7.35 -2.36 -6.46
N VAL A 126 -8.66 -2.34 -6.78
CA VAL A 126 -9.24 -1.32 -7.63
C VAL A 126 -10.34 -0.63 -6.84
N LEU A 127 -10.22 0.68 -6.72
CA LEU A 127 -11.16 1.55 -6.04
C LEU A 127 -11.98 2.28 -7.09
N HIS A 128 -13.30 2.10 -7.07
CA HIS A 128 -14.23 2.79 -7.95
C HIS A 128 -15.16 3.71 -7.16
N GLU A 129 -15.89 4.56 -7.84
CA GLU A 129 -16.80 5.53 -7.23
C GLU A 129 -16.08 6.39 -6.19
N ILE A 130 -15.00 7.00 -6.63
CA ILE A 130 -14.12 7.80 -5.78
C ILE A 130 -14.84 9.04 -5.25
N LYS A 131 -14.78 9.24 -3.95
CA LYS A 131 -15.31 10.42 -3.26
C LYS A 131 -14.43 11.63 -3.54
N ARG A 132 -14.68 12.37 -4.61
CA ARG A 132 -13.84 13.46 -5.15
C ARG A 132 -13.37 14.48 -4.11
N GLN A 133 -14.18 14.78 -3.12
CA GLN A 133 -13.82 15.70 -2.02
C GLN A 133 -12.59 15.24 -1.23
N ARG A 134 -12.22 13.96 -1.28
CA ARG A 134 -11.09 13.37 -0.56
C ARG A 134 -9.78 13.35 -1.36
N LEU A 135 -9.86 13.39 -2.69
CA LEU A 135 -8.68 13.40 -3.58
C LEU A 135 -8.09 14.80 -3.84
N GLY A 136 -8.62 15.81 -3.22
CA GLY A 136 -8.50 17.26 -3.47
C GLY A 136 -7.11 17.88 -3.69
N LYS A 137 -6.03 17.11 -3.79
CA LYS A 137 -4.68 17.65 -4.04
C LYS A 137 -3.85 16.83 -5.06
N GLY A 138 -4.47 15.88 -5.75
CA GLY A 138 -3.89 15.18 -6.90
C GLY A 138 -2.66 14.29 -6.60
N VAL A 139 -2.12 13.72 -7.67
CA VAL A 139 -0.99 12.78 -7.67
C VAL A 139 0.26 13.37 -6.99
N ALA A 140 0.55 14.67 -7.17
CA ALA A 140 1.71 15.31 -6.56
C ALA A 140 1.66 15.28 -5.02
N ALA A 141 0.48 15.51 -4.44
CA ALA A 141 0.31 15.42 -2.99
C ALA A 141 0.39 13.97 -2.48
N LEU A 142 -0.09 13.02 -3.27
CA LEU A 142 0.04 11.59 -2.95
C LEU A 142 1.52 11.17 -2.93
N ARG A 143 2.30 11.53 -3.97
CA ARG A 143 3.75 11.29 -4.04
C ARG A 143 4.46 11.81 -2.78
N LYS A 144 4.23 13.07 -2.44
CA LYS A 144 4.82 13.71 -1.26
C LYS A 144 4.47 12.99 0.05
N ARG A 145 3.21 12.57 0.21
CA ARG A 145 2.77 11.84 1.41
C ARG A 145 3.40 10.46 1.50
N LEU A 146 3.48 9.73 0.40
CA LEU A 146 4.10 8.41 0.36
C LEU A 146 5.60 8.50 0.63
N ALA A 147 6.31 9.43 0.00
CA ALA A 147 7.73 9.65 0.23
C ALA A 147 8.06 9.97 1.71
N ARG A 148 7.18 10.72 2.39
CA ARG A 148 7.32 11.02 3.83
C ARG A 148 6.97 9.85 4.74
N ARG A 149 5.99 9.02 4.32
CA ARG A 149 5.47 7.94 5.17
C ARG A 149 6.33 6.70 5.14
N PHE A 150 6.93 6.42 4.00
CA PHE A 150 7.70 5.20 3.78
C PHE A 150 9.17 5.52 3.57
N SER A 151 9.94 5.56 4.66
CA SER A 151 11.39 5.74 4.61
C SER A 151 12.15 4.60 3.93
N VAL A 152 11.49 3.45 3.77
CA VAL A 152 12.06 2.25 3.13
C VAL A 152 11.95 2.24 1.61
N ILE A 153 11.38 3.30 1.00
CA ILE A 153 11.34 3.42 -0.47
C ILE A 153 12.73 3.72 -0.98
N GLY A 154 13.20 2.94 -1.94
CA GLY A 154 14.45 3.14 -2.64
C GLY A 154 15.15 1.84 -2.99
N GLN A 155 16.05 1.91 -3.98
CA GLN A 155 16.80 0.74 -4.46
C GLN A 155 17.64 0.09 -3.37
N ALA A 156 18.22 0.86 -2.46
CA ALA A 156 19.00 0.37 -1.33
C ALA A 156 18.22 -0.60 -0.42
N ASN A 157 16.90 -0.44 -0.35
CA ASN A 157 16.02 -1.28 0.47
C ASN A 157 15.30 -2.38 -0.32
N GLY A 158 15.56 -2.51 -1.64
CA GLY A 158 14.89 -3.47 -2.51
C GLY A 158 13.36 -3.31 -2.53
N PHE A 159 12.87 -2.07 -2.38
CA PHE A 159 11.45 -1.76 -2.38
C PHE A 159 11.16 -0.47 -3.15
N GLU A 160 10.25 -0.55 -4.11
CA GLU A 160 9.90 0.55 -4.99
C GLU A 160 8.39 0.81 -4.99
N ILE A 161 8.00 2.09 -5.02
CA ILE A 161 6.62 2.49 -5.29
C ILE A 161 6.63 3.38 -6.53
N LYS A 162 5.76 3.08 -7.50
CA LYS A 162 5.54 3.90 -8.68
C LYS A 162 4.12 4.47 -8.69
N ILE A 163 3.96 5.71 -9.11
CA ILE A 163 2.67 6.29 -9.44
C ILE A 163 2.69 6.66 -10.92
N ASP A 164 1.76 6.12 -11.68
CA ASP A 164 1.64 6.29 -13.15
C ASP A 164 3.00 6.07 -13.84
N GLY A 165 3.68 4.98 -13.48
CA GLY A 165 4.97 4.56 -14.01
C GLY A 165 6.18 5.33 -13.46
N ARG A 166 6.01 6.40 -12.71
CA ARG A 166 7.11 7.21 -12.15
C ARG A 166 7.46 6.77 -10.73
N PRO A 167 8.69 6.35 -10.46
CA PRO A 167 9.10 5.95 -9.11
C PRO A 167 9.01 7.12 -8.13
N ILE A 168 8.71 6.79 -6.88
CA ILE A 168 8.79 7.74 -5.77
C ILE A 168 10.19 7.66 -5.19
N SER A 169 10.76 8.81 -4.88
CA SER A 169 12.08 8.94 -4.26
C SER A 169 12.04 9.80 -3.01
N ALA A 170 13.13 9.82 -2.27
CA ALA A 170 13.29 10.69 -1.11
C ALA A 170 13.12 12.18 -1.48
N THR A 171 13.49 12.57 -2.69
CA THR A 171 13.36 13.95 -3.18
C THR A 171 11.90 14.41 -3.32
N ASP A 172 10.94 13.48 -3.47
CA ASP A 172 9.50 13.79 -3.50
C ASP A 172 8.96 14.27 -2.14
N ARG A 173 9.71 14.18 -1.05
CA ARG A 173 9.27 14.63 0.30
C ARG A 173 8.92 16.10 0.34
N GLY A 174 9.62 16.93 -0.44
CA GLY A 174 9.36 18.36 -0.57
C GLY A 174 9.68 19.19 0.70
N ASP A 175 10.27 18.59 1.72
CA ASP A 175 10.89 19.23 2.88
C ASP A 175 12.40 19.38 2.70
N LEU A 176 13.03 18.49 1.93
CA LEU A 176 14.45 18.49 1.67
C LEU A 176 14.99 19.83 1.12
N PRO A 177 14.30 20.53 0.18
CA PRO A 177 14.75 21.85 -0.29
C PRO A 177 14.77 22.94 0.80
N LYS A 178 14.15 22.68 1.96
CA LYS A 178 14.08 23.61 3.08
C LYS A 178 15.08 23.29 4.19
N VAL A 179 15.86 22.23 4.02
CA VAL A 179 16.88 21.84 5.00
C VAL A 179 18.04 22.83 4.92
N GLN A 180 18.37 23.48 6.01
CA GLN A 180 19.51 24.39 6.15
C GLN A 180 20.72 23.67 6.75
N PHE A 181 20.49 22.79 7.71
CA PHE A 181 21.51 22.05 8.39
C PHE A 181 21.28 20.55 8.16
N LEU A 182 22.34 19.81 7.87
CA LEU A 182 22.27 18.36 7.59
C LEU A 182 23.38 17.63 8.32
N TRP A 183 22.98 16.69 9.17
CA TRP A 183 23.88 15.73 9.80
C TRP A 183 23.64 14.36 9.17
N THR A 184 24.70 13.70 8.79
CA THR A 184 24.64 12.34 8.24
C THR A 184 25.51 11.42 9.06
N PHE A 185 25.20 10.13 9.04
CA PHE A 185 26.12 9.11 9.53
C PHE A 185 27.09 8.73 8.41
N GLU A 186 28.28 8.31 8.78
CA GLU A 186 29.28 7.78 7.86
C GLU A 186 28.68 6.69 6.96
N GLY A 187 28.89 6.79 5.65
CA GLY A 187 28.33 5.89 4.63
C GLY A 187 27.03 6.35 3.99
N TYR A 188 26.37 7.42 4.50
CA TYR A 188 25.12 7.99 3.94
C TYR A 188 25.34 9.31 3.19
N GLU A 189 26.54 9.77 3.03
CA GLU A 189 26.92 11.03 2.36
C GLU A 189 26.46 11.08 0.89
N PRO A 190 26.51 9.99 0.09
CA PRO A 190 26.07 10.02 -1.30
C PRO A 190 24.57 10.37 -1.44
N GLU A 191 23.73 9.85 -0.54
CA GLU A 191 22.28 10.13 -0.52
C GLU A 191 22.02 11.56 -0.06
N ALA A 192 22.78 12.04 0.91
CA ALA A 192 22.70 13.40 1.40
C ALA A 192 23.15 14.45 0.36
N SER A 193 24.05 14.09 -0.56
CA SER A 193 24.54 14.98 -1.63
C SER A 193 23.45 15.43 -2.59
N THR A 194 22.33 14.68 -2.67
CA THR A 194 21.18 15.02 -3.52
C THR A 194 20.36 16.18 -2.96
N ILE A 195 20.60 16.58 -1.71
CA ILE A 195 19.89 17.68 -1.07
C ILE A 195 20.57 18.99 -1.48
N ALA A 196 19.98 19.66 -2.47
CA ALA A 196 20.42 21.01 -2.86
C ALA A 196 20.08 22.02 -1.75
N HIS A 197 20.89 23.07 -1.61
CA HIS A 197 20.68 24.20 -0.69
C HIS A 197 20.97 23.95 0.80
N VAL A 198 21.72 22.93 1.16
CA VAL A 198 22.20 22.77 2.54
C VAL A 198 23.33 23.79 2.77
N VAL A 199 23.16 24.64 3.78
CA VAL A 199 24.15 25.67 4.15
C VAL A 199 25.30 25.02 4.89
N GLU A 200 25.03 24.07 5.74
CA GLU A 200 26.03 23.38 6.57
C GLU A 200 25.80 21.86 6.56
N ARG A 201 26.88 21.11 6.46
CA ARG A 201 26.86 19.65 6.45
C ARG A 201 27.87 19.13 7.45
N GLU A 202 27.46 18.14 8.24
CA GLU A 202 28.32 17.42 9.17
C GLU A 202 28.03 15.92 9.05
N SER A 203 29.09 15.13 8.99
CA SER A 203 29.02 13.67 9.04
C SER A 203 29.38 13.19 10.43
N LEU A 204 28.52 12.36 11.03
CA LEU A 204 28.73 11.77 12.34
C LEU A 204 29.22 10.32 12.17
N PRO A 205 30.14 9.84 13.03
CA PRO A 205 30.60 8.47 12.97
C PRO A 205 29.44 7.51 13.23
N ALA A 206 29.38 6.43 12.43
CA ALA A 206 28.44 5.34 12.66
C ALA A 206 28.84 4.62 13.97
N ARG A 207 27.86 4.43 14.87
CA ARG A 207 28.05 3.66 16.12
C ARG A 207 27.57 2.23 15.94
#